data_76d5c3a509e47cea6361027db216d184
#
_entry.id   76d5c3a509e47cea6361027db216d184
#
_cell.length_a   1.000
_cell.length_b   1.000
_cell.length_c   1.000
_cell.angle_alpha   90.00
_cell.angle_beta   90.00
_cell.angle_gamma   90.00
#
_symmetry.space_group_name_H-M   'P 1'
#
loop_
_entity.id
_entity.type
_entity.pdbx_description
1 polymer ?
#
loop_
_entity_poly.entity_id
_entity_poly.type
_entity_poly.pdbx_seq_one_letter_code
_entity_poly.pdbx_strand_id
1 'polypeptide(L)'
;MRELVKENQLVTIVPQDFKLTNKGKVLDVSMDSFRMELKYKPDGLIVNHICDFYSFTDNGYLYFESYIKKLENNVITIASPVKHRFLQRRKFTRIKFLEDLELVCGDVRHKVRTLDLSAGGMKLRTSENIDIEKVYDVAIKLSDEQEIKCKYQLIRVEKGDSGLYTISGRFTCLSNIDKMTLVQFCMKKDMENLNKRGE
;
A
#
# COMPACT_ATOMS: atom_id res chain seq x y z
N MET A 1 -10.88 -15.65 15.13
CA MET A 1 -9.60 -15.71 14.43
C MET A 1 -9.74 -15.66 12.90
N ARG A 2 -10.47 -16.55 12.27
CA ARG A 2 -10.67 -16.60 10.80
C ARG A 2 -11.19 -15.30 10.16
N GLU A 3 -11.81 -14.44 10.91
CA GLU A 3 -12.24 -13.11 10.45
C GLU A 3 -11.09 -12.09 10.39
N LEU A 4 -10.02 -12.28 11.17
CA LEU A 4 -8.90 -11.35 11.27
C LEU A 4 -7.72 -11.78 10.39
N VAL A 5 -7.40 -13.07 10.39
CA VAL A 5 -6.26 -13.64 9.67
C VAL A 5 -6.77 -14.79 8.79
N LYS A 6 -6.37 -14.78 7.53
CA LYS A 6 -6.76 -15.78 6.52
C LYS A 6 -5.54 -16.55 6.02
N GLU A 7 -5.74 -17.77 5.54
CA GLU A 7 -4.72 -18.52 4.83
C GLU A 7 -4.17 -17.73 3.63
N ASN A 8 -2.90 -17.92 3.36
CA ASN A 8 -2.16 -17.21 2.32
C ASN A 8 -1.95 -15.69 2.55
N GLN A 9 -2.43 -15.14 3.65
CA GLN A 9 -2.25 -13.73 4.01
C GLN A 9 -0.79 -13.45 4.39
N LEU A 10 -0.27 -12.31 3.94
CA LEU A 10 1.05 -11.84 4.32
C LEU A 10 0.99 -11.07 5.64
N VAL A 11 1.82 -11.47 6.60
CA VAL A 11 1.91 -10.87 7.92
C VAL A 11 3.35 -10.43 8.17
N THR A 12 3.52 -9.21 8.69
CA THR A 12 4.80 -8.71 9.19
C THR A 12 4.81 -8.88 10.70
N ILE A 13 5.88 -9.44 11.25
CA ILE A 13 6.13 -9.58 12.67
C ILE A 13 7.26 -8.62 13.08
N VAL A 14 7.04 -7.89 14.16
CA VAL A 14 8.00 -6.96 14.76
C VAL A 14 8.17 -7.31 16.23
N PRO A 15 9.34 -7.82 16.64
CA PRO A 15 9.67 -8.01 18.06
C PRO A 15 9.63 -6.69 18.82
N GLN A 16 9.42 -6.72 20.13
CA GLN A 16 9.33 -5.50 20.96
C GLN A 16 10.61 -4.67 20.98
N ASP A 17 11.77 -5.26 20.72
CA ASP A 17 13.03 -4.53 20.62
C ASP A 17 13.21 -3.73 19.33
N PHE A 18 12.30 -3.88 18.37
CA PHE A 18 12.27 -3.21 17.05
C PHE A 18 13.53 -3.37 16.21
N LYS A 19 14.49 -4.22 16.60
CA LYS A 19 15.77 -4.36 15.88
C LYS A 19 15.62 -5.09 14.55
N LEU A 20 14.73 -6.07 14.50
CA LEU A 20 14.51 -6.89 13.32
C LEU A 20 13.02 -6.98 13.00
N THR A 21 12.70 -7.01 11.74
CA THR A 21 11.34 -7.32 11.26
C THR A 21 11.40 -8.53 10.37
N ASN A 22 10.43 -9.43 10.51
CA ASN A 22 10.27 -10.55 9.61
C ASN A 22 8.91 -10.49 8.93
N LYS A 23 8.78 -11.18 7.84
CA LYS A 23 7.52 -11.32 7.10
C LYS A 23 7.27 -12.79 6.89
N GLY A 24 6.01 -13.17 6.85
CA GLY A 24 5.66 -14.53 6.54
C GLY A 24 4.29 -14.63 5.90
N LYS A 25 4.00 -15.82 5.45
CA LYS A 25 2.74 -16.19 4.83
C LYS A 25 1.99 -17.14 5.77
N VAL A 26 0.74 -16.85 6.04
CA VAL A 26 -0.13 -17.70 6.86
C VAL A 26 -0.37 -19.01 6.13
N LEU A 27 -0.07 -20.12 6.79
CA LEU A 27 -0.27 -21.49 6.29
C LEU A 27 -1.67 -21.98 6.60
N ASP A 28 -2.08 -21.86 7.86
CA ASP A 28 -3.40 -22.26 8.35
C ASP A 28 -3.82 -21.46 9.58
N VAL A 29 -5.12 -21.51 9.87
CA VAL A 29 -5.76 -20.81 10.97
C VAL A 29 -6.65 -21.76 11.77
N SER A 30 -6.34 -21.92 13.06
CA SER A 30 -7.10 -22.67 14.07
C SER A 30 -7.99 -21.73 14.90
N MET A 31 -8.68 -22.27 15.90
CA MET A 31 -9.51 -21.45 16.80
C MET A 31 -8.69 -20.52 17.69
N ASP A 32 -7.55 -21.00 18.19
CA ASP A 32 -6.73 -20.34 19.22
C ASP A 32 -5.33 -19.94 18.74
N SER A 33 -5.01 -20.18 17.47
CA SER A 33 -3.69 -19.95 16.90
C SER A 33 -3.73 -19.93 15.37
N PHE A 34 -2.63 -19.48 14.77
CA PHE A 34 -2.36 -19.65 13.35
C PHE A 34 -0.89 -19.97 13.12
N ARG A 35 -0.59 -20.68 12.04
CA ARG A 35 0.79 -20.95 11.63
C ARG A 35 1.19 -20.06 10.48
N MET A 36 2.42 -19.61 10.50
CA MET A 36 2.99 -18.76 9.47
C MET A 36 4.40 -19.23 9.10
N GLU A 37 4.66 -19.34 7.81
CA GLU A 37 5.99 -19.58 7.27
C GLU A 37 6.72 -18.24 7.08
N LEU A 38 7.87 -18.11 7.71
CA LEU A 38 8.69 -16.89 7.65
C LEU A 38 9.49 -16.83 6.33
N LYS A 39 9.61 -15.65 5.80
CA LYS A 39 10.44 -15.38 4.60
C LYS A 39 11.94 -15.43 4.92
N TYR A 40 12.31 -15.01 6.11
CA TYR A 40 13.69 -14.94 6.57
C TYR A 40 13.88 -15.83 7.79
N LYS A 41 15.14 -16.14 8.12
CA LYS A 41 15.46 -16.88 9.37
C LYS A 41 14.82 -16.21 10.58
N PRO A 42 14.39 -16.99 11.58
CA PRO A 42 13.68 -16.47 12.75
C PRO A 42 14.59 -15.78 13.80
N ASP A 43 15.69 -15.21 13.36
CA ASP A 43 16.65 -14.55 14.25
C ASP A 43 15.96 -13.47 15.08
N GLY A 44 16.19 -13.48 16.39
CA GLY A 44 15.58 -12.54 17.34
C GLY A 44 14.12 -12.84 17.72
N LEU A 45 13.49 -13.89 17.18
CA LEU A 45 12.17 -14.32 17.60
C LEU A 45 12.27 -15.32 18.77
N ILE A 46 11.57 -15.04 19.86
CA ILE A 46 11.63 -15.84 21.08
C ILE A 46 10.23 -16.34 21.42
N VAL A 47 10.13 -17.65 21.74
CA VAL A 47 8.86 -18.27 22.17
C VAL A 47 8.37 -17.64 23.48
N ASN A 48 7.06 -17.45 23.61
CA ASN A 48 6.37 -16.77 24.70
C ASN A 48 6.66 -15.27 24.85
N HIS A 49 7.40 -14.66 23.92
CA HIS A 49 7.56 -13.21 23.89
C HIS A 49 6.47 -12.56 23.02
N ILE A 50 6.00 -11.40 23.49
CA ILE A 50 5.02 -10.59 22.77
C ILE A 50 5.70 -9.95 21.56
N CYS A 51 5.01 -9.97 20.45
CA CYS A 51 5.41 -9.31 19.21
C CYS A 51 4.22 -8.54 18.65
N ASP A 52 4.53 -7.54 17.86
CA ASP A 52 3.59 -6.76 17.08
C ASP A 52 3.40 -7.41 15.70
N PHE A 53 2.17 -7.57 15.28
CA PHE A 53 1.82 -8.14 14.00
C PHE A 53 1.06 -7.14 13.15
N TYR A 54 1.43 -7.07 11.87
CA TYR A 54 0.81 -6.17 10.90
C TYR A 54 0.45 -6.94 9.64
N SER A 55 -0.76 -6.72 9.12
CA SER A 55 -1.20 -7.33 7.88
C SER A 55 -2.15 -6.43 7.11
N PHE A 56 -2.18 -6.59 5.78
CA PHE A 56 -3.22 -5.98 4.95
C PHE A 56 -4.40 -6.92 4.86
N THR A 57 -5.59 -6.37 5.11
CA THR A 57 -6.87 -7.07 4.98
C THR A 57 -7.81 -6.26 4.11
N ASP A 58 -8.95 -6.85 3.76
CA ASP A 58 -10.03 -6.14 3.03
C ASP A 58 -10.55 -4.92 3.81
N ASN A 59 -10.50 -4.99 5.16
CA ASN A 59 -10.94 -3.93 6.08
C ASN A 59 -9.85 -2.88 6.40
N GLY A 60 -8.67 -2.98 5.78
CA GLY A 60 -7.56 -2.05 5.98
C GLY A 60 -6.32 -2.70 6.59
N TYR A 61 -5.50 -1.90 7.24
CA TYR A 61 -4.24 -2.37 7.82
C TYR A 61 -4.49 -2.86 9.24
N LEU A 62 -4.50 -4.18 9.41
CA LEU A 62 -4.68 -4.84 10.70
C LEU A 62 -3.39 -4.75 11.51
N TYR A 63 -3.52 -4.34 12.77
CA TYR A 63 -2.51 -4.43 13.81
C TYR A 63 -3.04 -5.27 14.96
N PHE A 64 -2.20 -6.14 15.53
CA PHE A 64 -2.49 -6.84 16.76
C PHE A 64 -1.21 -7.22 17.50
N GLU A 65 -1.32 -7.40 18.80
CA GLU A 65 -0.29 -7.96 19.66
C GLU A 65 -0.60 -9.43 19.92
N SER A 66 0.43 -10.27 19.87
CA SER A 66 0.33 -11.67 20.25
C SER A 66 1.73 -12.23 20.60
N TYR A 67 1.79 -13.50 20.94
CA TYR A 67 3.05 -14.17 21.26
C TYR A 67 3.22 -15.44 20.42
N ILE A 68 4.48 -15.84 20.26
CA ILE A 68 4.87 -17.04 19.55
C ILE A 68 4.71 -18.22 20.50
N LYS A 69 3.80 -19.17 20.21
CA LYS A 69 3.63 -20.41 20.96
C LYS A 69 4.72 -21.42 20.68
N LYS A 70 5.16 -21.50 19.40
CA LYS A 70 6.12 -22.50 18.93
C LYS A 70 6.92 -21.95 17.76
N LEU A 71 8.16 -22.36 17.68
CA LEU A 71 9.07 -22.05 16.58
C LEU A 71 9.70 -23.36 16.08
N GLU A 72 9.50 -23.70 14.82
CA GLU A 72 10.02 -24.91 14.18
C GLU A 72 10.62 -24.55 12.82
N ASN A 73 11.93 -24.48 12.76
CA ASN A 73 12.64 -23.99 11.57
C ASN A 73 12.12 -22.59 11.15
N ASN A 74 11.55 -22.46 9.96
CA ASN A 74 10.95 -21.22 9.45
C ASN A 74 9.43 -21.11 9.70
N VAL A 75 8.82 -22.05 10.42
CA VAL A 75 7.38 -22.02 10.73
C VAL A 75 7.20 -21.61 12.18
N ILE A 76 6.38 -20.60 12.40
CA ILE A 76 5.98 -20.16 13.75
C ILE A 76 4.50 -20.38 13.97
N THR A 77 4.15 -20.82 15.18
CA THR A 77 2.77 -20.87 15.67
C THR A 77 2.52 -19.69 16.58
N ILE A 78 1.54 -18.87 16.26
CA ILE A 78 1.21 -17.64 16.93
C ILE A 78 -0.13 -17.79 17.61
N ALA A 79 -0.25 -17.33 18.86
CA ALA A 79 -1.50 -17.34 19.60
C ALA A 79 -2.55 -16.42 18.93
N SER A 80 -3.83 -16.72 19.15
CA SER A 80 -4.91 -15.79 18.80
C SER A 80 -4.72 -14.44 19.50
N PRO A 81 -4.80 -13.33 18.78
CA PRO A 81 -4.72 -12.01 19.39
C PRO A 81 -5.94 -11.75 20.29
N VAL A 82 -5.68 -11.25 21.49
CA VAL A 82 -6.74 -10.82 22.42
C VAL A 82 -7.31 -9.47 22.01
N LYS A 83 -6.46 -8.59 21.47
CA LYS A 83 -6.83 -7.24 21.02
C LYS A 83 -6.29 -7.00 19.63
N HIS A 84 -7.07 -6.33 18.82
CA HIS A 84 -6.67 -5.91 17.46
C HIS A 84 -7.21 -4.52 17.15
N ARG A 85 -6.60 -3.87 16.16
CA ARG A 85 -7.03 -2.57 15.63
C ARG A 85 -6.88 -2.55 14.12
N PHE A 86 -7.84 -1.94 13.44
CA PHE A 86 -7.67 -1.58 12.04
C PHE A 86 -7.12 -0.16 11.96
N LEU A 87 -5.97 -0.01 11.31
CA LEU A 87 -5.29 1.26 11.14
C LEU A 87 -5.60 1.81 9.75
N GLN A 88 -6.35 2.91 9.69
CA GLN A 88 -6.55 3.64 8.45
C GLN A 88 -5.33 4.52 8.17
N ARG A 89 -4.40 4.04 7.33
CA ARG A 89 -3.17 4.77 6.96
C ARG A 89 -3.37 5.78 5.85
N ARG A 90 -4.42 5.60 5.04
CA ARG A 90 -4.67 6.44 3.88
C ARG A 90 -5.66 7.54 4.24
N LYS A 91 -5.20 8.79 4.07
CA LYS A 91 -6.05 9.97 4.24
C LYS A 91 -7.08 10.13 3.12
N PHE A 92 -6.77 9.59 1.93
CA PHE A 92 -7.60 9.70 0.74
C PHE A 92 -7.82 8.34 0.08
N THR A 93 -9.03 8.14 -0.44
CA THR A 93 -9.40 6.99 -1.27
C THR A 93 -8.50 6.93 -2.50
N ARG A 94 -8.07 5.74 -2.87
CA ARG A 94 -7.32 5.46 -4.10
C ARG A 94 -8.15 4.63 -5.03
N ILE A 95 -8.12 4.99 -6.29
CA ILE A 95 -8.79 4.28 -7.36
C ILE A 95 -7.78 3.80 -8.41
N LYS A 96 -8.11 2.72 -9.10
CA LYS A 96 -7.42 2.35 -10.33
C LYS A 96 -7.74 3.41 -11.38
N PHE A 97 -6.70 4.02 -11.95
CA PHE A 97 -6.82 5.08 -12.93
C PHE A 97 -5.71 4.88 -13.96
N LEU A 98 -6.09 4.58 -15.21
CA LEU A 98 -5.17 4.16 -16.26
C LEU A 98 -5.23 5.15 -17.42
N GLU A 99 -4.48 6.25 -17.29
CA GLU A 99 -4.39 7.32 -18.29
C GLU A 99 -2.93 7.57 -18.65
N ASP A 100 -2.68 7.94 -19.89
CA ASP A 100 -1.37 8.37 -20.34
C ASP A 100 -1.22 9.89 -20.06
N LEU A 101 -0.14 10.26 -19.38
CA LEU A 101 0.16 11.63 -18.97
C LEU A 101 1.60 12.00 -19.33
N GLU A 102 1.90 13.28 -19.21
CA GLU A 102 3.27 13.78 -19.26
C GLU A 102 3.67 14.42 -17.91
N LEU A 103 4.87 14.10 -17.45
CA LEU A 103 5.55 14.84 -16.39
C LEU A 103 6.50 15.84 -17.05
N VAL A 104 6.35 17.11 -16.74
CA VAL A 104 7.08 18.20 -17.39
C VAL A 104 7.99 18.91 -16.38
N CYS A 105 9.26 19.07 -16.71
CA CYS A 105 10.21 19.85 -15.94
C CYS A 105 11.09 20.69 -16.87
N GLY A 106 10.83 21.99 -16.97
CA GLY A 106 11.40 22.84 -17.99
C GLY A 106 11.01 22.37 -19.40
N ASP A 107 12.01 22.13 -20.25
CA ASP A 107 11.79 21.66 -21.63
C ASP A 107 11.70 20.13 -21.72
N VAL A 108 11.94 19.41 -20.62
CA VAL A 108 11.94 17.96 -20.60
C VAL A 108 10.53 17.43 -20.32
N ARG A 109 10.07 16.49 -21.15
CA ARG A 109 8.78 15.80 -21.03
C ARG A 109 8.99 14.30 -20.92
N HIS A 110 8.40 13.69 -19.90
CA HIS A 110 8.43 12.25 -19.69
C HIS A 110 7.04 11.67 -19.88
N LYS A 111 6.90 10.71 -20.80
CA LYS A 111 5.64 9.99 -21.00
C LYS A 111 5.48 8.94 -19.91
N VAL A 112 4.36 8.98 -19.22
CA VAL A 112 4.05 8.09 -18.11
C VAL A 112 2.61 7.59 -18.20
N ARG A 113 2.35 6.40 -17.66
CA ARG A 113 1.00 5.87 -17.51
C ARG A 113 0.63 5.78 -16.05
N THR A 114 -0.53 6.30 -15.68
CA THR A 114 -1.04 6.18 -14.32
C THR A 114 -1.45 4.75 -14.01
N LEU A 115 -1.30 4.33 -12.76
CA LEU A 115 -1.76 3.06 -12.22
C LEU A 115 -2.85 3.24 -11.17
N ASP A 116 -2.65 4.21 -10.28
CA ASP A 116 -3.65 4.63 -9.31
C ASP A 116 -3.62 6.14 -9.09
N LEU A 117 -4.75 6.68 -8.63
CA LEU A 117 -4.96 8.09 -8.34
C LEU A 117 -5.66 8.26 -6.98
N SER A 118 -5.26 9.29 -6.25
CA SER A 118 -5.95 9.79 -5.05
C SER A 118 -5.78 11.30 -4.93
N ALA A 119 -6.51 11.95 -4.03
CA ALA A 119 -6.33 13.38 -3.77
C ALA A 119 -4.97 13.75 -3.12
N GLY A 120 -4.17 12.77 -2.72
CA GLY A 120 -2.83 12.99 -2.18
C GLY A 120 -1.70 12.80 -3.17
N GLY A 121 -1.95 12.13 -4.29
CA GLY A 121 -0.95 11.78 -5.29
C GLY A 121 -1.35 10.61 -6.15
N MET A 122 -0.42 10.12 -6.94
CA MET A 122 -0.65 9.04 -7.90
C MET A 122 0.53 8.07 -7.97
N LYS A 123 0.28 6.92 -8.57
CA LYS A 123 1.28 5.94 -8.93
C LYS A 123 1.35 5.82 -10.44
N LEU A 124 2.55 5.79 -10.96
CA LEU A 124 2.84 5.85 -12.40
C LEU A 124 3.71 4.67 -12.82
N ARG A 125 3.69 4.40 -14.12
CA ARG A 125 4.62 3.48 -14.78
C ARG A 125 5.23 4.17 -16.00
N THR A 126 6.52 3.94 -16.23
CA THR A 126 7.25 4.45 -17.41
C THR A 126 8.41 3.53 -17.74
N SER A 127 8.93 3.63 -18.97
CA SER A 127 10.20 3.03 -19.39
C SER A 127 11.40 3.93 -19.13
N GLU A 128 11.16 5.20 -18.79
CA GLU A 128 12.19 6.21 -18.60
C GLU A 128 12.68 6.24 -17.15
N ASN A 129 13.97 6.49 -16.95
CA ASN A 129 14.51 6.79 -15.64
C ASN A 129 14.27 8.27 -15.34
N ILE A 130 13.39 8.55 -14.37
CA ILE A 130 12.99 9.91 -14.00
C ILE A 130 13.69 10.33 -12.71
N ASP A 131 14.22 11.54 -12.69
CA ASP A 131 14.94 12.10 -11.56
C ASP A 131 14.02 12.34 -10.35
N ILE A 132 14.28 11.66 -9.24
CA ILE A 132 13.47 11.72 -8.03
C ILE A 132 13.57 13.06 -7.29
N GLU A 133 14.62 13.81 -7.49
CA GLU A 133 14.86 15.08 -6.78
C GLU A 133 14.08 16.26 -7.39
N LYS A 134 13.57 16.09 -8.60
CA LYS A 134 12.84 17.13 -9.31
C LYS A 134 11.35 17.13 -8.97
N VAL A 135 10.75 18.30 -9.14
CA VAL A 135 9.30 18.52 -9.09
C VAL A 135 8.80 18.75 -10.49
N TYR A 136 7.76 18.05 -10.87
CA TYR A 136 7.21 18.03 -12.22
C TYR A 136 5.86 18.73 -12.29
N ASP A 137 5.60 19.43 -13.38
CA ASP A 137 4.25 19.85 -13.74
C ASP A 137 3.50 18.66 -14.32
N VAL A 138 2.23 18.51 -13.94
CA VAL A 138 1.35 17.49 -14.46
C VAL A 138 -0.06 18.03 -14.65
N ALA A 139 -0.71 17.62 -15.74
CA ALA A 139 -2.12 17.84 -16.01
C ALA A 139 -2.87 16.50 -15.96
N ILE A 140 -3.90 16.40 -15.13
CA ILE A 140 -4.70 15.20 -14.92
C ILE A 140 -6.10 15.46 -15.47
N LYS A 141 -6.45 14.78 -16.54
CA LYS A 141 -7.76 14.87 -17.16
C LYS A 141 -8.72 13.89 -16.45
N LEU A 142 -9.69 14.43 -15.73
CA LEU A 142 -10.70 13.64 -15.01
C LEU A 142 -11.92 13.33 -15.89
N SER A 143 -12.24 14.25 -16.82
CA SER A 143 -13.25 14.12 -17.87
C SER A 143 -12.89 15.03 -19.04
N ASP A 144 -13.73 15.08 -20.07
CA ASP A 144 -13.51 16.00 -21.22
C ASP A 144 -13.58 17.48 -20.82
N GLU A 145 -14.31 17.80 -19.77
CA GLU A 145 -14.54 19.16 -19.29
C GLU A 145 -13.72 19.50 -18.04
N GLN A 146 -13.02 18.53 -17.43
CA GLN A 146 -12.38 18.73 -16.14
C GLN A 146 -10.92 18.26 -16.14
N GLU A 147 -10.01 19.21 -16.03
CA GLU A 147 -8.58 18.99 -15.93
C GLU A 147 -8.02 19.67 -14.68
N ILE A 148 -7.10 18.99 -14.00
CA ILE A 148 -6.39 19.51 -12.83
C ILE A 148 -4.92 19.63 -13.17
N LYS A 149 -4.37 20.85 -12.98
CA LYS A 149 -2.95 21.15 -13.15
C LYS A 149 -2.30 21.33 -11.79
N CYS A 150 -1.25 20.60 -11.53
CA CYS A 150 -0.55 20.66 -10.24
C CYS A 150 0.93 20.29 -10.37
N LYS A 151 1.68 20.49 -9.28
CA LYS A 151 3.04 19.98 -9.14
C LYS A 151 3.00 18.55 -8.59
N TYR A 152 3.87 17.72 -9.10
CA TYR A 152 4.04 16.33 -8.68
C TYR A 152 5.48 16.09 -8.21
N GLN A 153 5.64 15.70 -6.96
CA GLN A 153 6.93 15.38 -6.36
C GLN A 153 7.05 13.87 -6.20
N LEU A 154 8.09 13.28 -6.77
CA LEU A 154 8.39 11.87 -6.62
C LEU A 154 8.81 11.57 -5.17
N ILE A 155 8.34 10.44 -4.63
CA ILE A 155 8.71 9.95 -3.30
C ILE A 155 9.50 8.65 -3.42
N ARG A 156 9.19 7.84 -4.46
CA ARG A 156 9.76 6.51 -4.63
C ARG A 156 9.77 6.13 -6.10
N VAL A 157 10.91 5.61 -6.54
CA VAL A 157 11.10 5.03 -7.87
C VAL A 157 11.60 3.62 -7.69
N GLU A 158 10.95 2.65 -8.33
CA GLU A 158 11.30 1.23 -8.28
C GLU A 158 11.44 0.70 -9.70
N LYS A 159 12.56 0.07 -10.01
CA LYS A 159 12.74 -0.64 -11.26
C LYS A 159 12.24 -2.06 -11.11
N GLY A 160 11.28 -2.45 -11.93
CA GLY A 160 10.76 -3.82 -11.98
C GLY A 160 11.62 -4.73 -12.86
N ASP A 161 11.39 -6.05 -12.75
CA ASP A 161 12.12 -7.08 -13.52
C ASP A 161 11.91 -6.93 -15.04
N SER A 162 10.80 -6.33 -15.47
CA SER A 162 10.51 -6.02 -16.88
C SER A 162 11.28 -4.82 -17.44
N GLY A 163 12.16 -4.19 -16.63
CA GLY A 163 12.86 -2.96 -17.01
C GLY A 163 12.03 -1.69 -16.90
N LEU A 164 10.74 -1.79 -16.59
CA LEU A 164 9.87 -0.65 -16.37
C LEU A 164 10.04 -0.09 -14.97
N TYR A 165 9.93 1.23 -14.85
CA TYR A 165 9.93 1.93 -13.57
C TYR A 165 8.51 2.12 -13.06
N THR A 166 8.33 1.89 -11.77
CA THR A 166 7.13 2.23 -11.03
C THR A 166 7.44 3.40 -10.12
N ILE A 167 6.71 4.49 -10.27
CA ILE A 167 6.92 5.75 -9.57
C ILE A 167 5.73 6.02 -8.67
N SER A 168 6.00 6.42 -7.44
CA SER A 168 4.97 6.92 -6.51
C SER A 168 5.36 8.32 -6.06
N GLY A 169 4.39 9.22 -6.03
CA GLY A 169 4.62 10.60 -5.64
C GLY A 169 3.38 11.25 -5.04
N ARG A 170 3.56 12.50 -4.62
CA ARG A 170 2.51 13.32 -4.03
C ARG A 170 2.29 14.59 -4.85
N PHE A 171 1.07 15.08 -4.80
CA PHE A 171 0.77 16.42 -5.32
C PHE A 171 1.25 17.49 -4.35
N THR A 172 1.90 18.50 -4.91
CA THR A 172 2.28 19.73 -4.21
C THR A 172 1.62 20.90 -4.94
N CYS A 173 1.39 22.01 -4.24
CA CYS A 173 0.76 23.21 -4.81
C CYS A 173 -0.65 22.96 -5.42
N LEU A 174 -1.41 22.02 -4.87
CA LEU A 174 -2.79 21.77 -5.27
C LEU A 174 -3.73 22.73 -4.54
N SER A 175 -4.61 23.41 -5.27
CA SER A 175 -5.63 24.27 -4.67
C SER A 175 -6.60 23.45 -3.81
N ASN A 176 -7.28 24.08 -2.84
CA ASN A 176 -8.29 23.41 -2.04
C ASN A 176 -9.48 22.92 -2.89
N ILE A 177 -9.82 23.68 -3.94
CA ILE A 177 -10.89 23.33 -4.89
C ILE A 177 -10.49 22.08 -5.67
N ASP A 178 -9.31 22.06 -6.28
CA ASP A 178 -8.81 20.92 -7.05
C ASP A 178 -8.68 19.66 -6.17
N LYS A 179 -8.24 19.86 -4.92
CA LYS A 179 -8.14 18.77 -3.96
C LYS A 179 -9.51 18.17 -3.62
N MET A 180 -10.52 19.01 -3.40
CA MET A 180 -11.90 18.54 -3.19
C MET A 180 -12.47 17.85 -4.42
N THR A 181 -12.19 18.36 -5.60
CA THR A 181 -12.55 17.73 -6.87
C THR A 181 -11.98 16.33 -7.00
N LEU A 182 -10.68 16.15 -6.68
CA LEU A 182 -10.04 14.84 -6.67
C LEU A 182 -10.64 13.90 -5.62
N VAL A 183 -10.97 14.40 -4.43
CA VAL A 183 -11.65 13.61 -3.38
C VAL A 183 -12.98 13.10 -3.90
N GLN A 184 -13.82 13.99 -4.43
CA GLN A 184 -15.15 13.63 -4.95
C GLN A 184 -15.06 12.66 -6.13
N PHE A 185 -14.16 12.92 -7.07
CA PHE A 185 -13.92 12.03 -8.21
C PHE A 185 -13.51 10.62 -7.76
N CYS A 186 -12.53 10.52 -6.86
CA CYS A 186 -12.06 9.23 -6.37
C CYS A 186 -13.15 8.48 -5.58
N MET A 187 -13.92 9.18 -4.75
CA MET A 187 -15.03 8.56 -4.01
C MET A 187 -16.14 8.06 -4.94
N LYS A 188 -16.55 8.86 -5.93
CA LYS A 188 -17.55 8.46 -6.91
C LYS A 188 -17.12 7.22 -7.68
N LYS A 189 -15.87 7.20 -8.19
CA LYS A 189 -15.32 6.04 -8.91
C LYS A 189 -15.17 4.79 -8.05
N ASP A 190 -14.82 4.95 -6.79
CA ASP A 190 -14.75 3.82 -5.86
C ASP A 190 -16.13 3.21 -5.59
N MET A 191 -17.16 4.04 -5.38
CA MET A 191 -18.55 3.60 -5.24
C MET A 191 -19.06 2.89 -6.50
N GLU A 192 -18.79 3.40 -7.70
CA GLU A 192 -19.13 2.75 -8.97
C GLU A 192 -18.48 1.36 -9.08
N ASN A 193 -17.22 1.22 -8.62
CA ASN A 193 -16.50 -0.06 -8.65
C ASN A 193 -17.02 -1.06 -7.61
N LEU A 194 -17.50 -0.60 -6.45
CA LEU A 194 -18.11 -1.45 -5.43
C LEU A 194 -19.45 -2.01 -5.92
N ASN A 195 -20.30 -1.19 -6.56
CA ASN A 195 -21.57 -1.63 -7.10
C ASN A 195 -21.41 -2.71 -8.19
N LYS A 196 -20.37 -2.61 -9.04
CA LYS A 196 -20.05 -3.62 -10.07
C LYS A 196 -19.51 -4.94 -9.53
N ARG A 197 -19.08 -5.00 -8.27
CA ARG A 197 -18.58 -6.23 -7.61
C ARG A 197 -19.68 -6.95 -6.82
N GLY A 198 -20.80 -6.30 -6.59
CA GLY A 198 -21.97 -6.86 -5.88
C GLY A 198 -23.01 -7.50 -6.79
N GLU A 199 -22.84 -7.38 -8.11
CA GLU A 199 -23.57 -8.10 -9.14
C GLU A 199 -22.76 -9.33 -9.59
#